data_f5ffc3b48ea3acb313e03f357f4d7701
#
_entry.id   f5ffc3b48ea3acb313e03f357f4d7701
#
_cell.length_a   1.000
_cell.length_b   1.000
_cell.length_c   1.000
_cell.angle_alpha   90.00
_cell.angle_beta   90.00
_cell.angle_gamma   90.00
#
_symmetry.space_group_name_H-M   'P 1'
#
loop_
_entity.id
_entity.type
_entity.pdbx_description
1 polymer ?
#
loop_
_entity_poly.entity_id
_entity_poly.type
_entity_poly.pdbx_seq_one_letter_code
_entity_poly.pdbx_strand_id
1 'polypeptide(L)'
;MMRHPLRLAAALLMCVLPLAACGSSNEAQQVFQEATASPTARQLGEGTFATADNADRTDVDSTAEVTALMLHSWDTASDRTETAAAIRTQSLMSPDWAAHQVEPERNAAGAPWLTAAQHESYSTPTILPVHGDINQDIAPNRAIRAYTVEWAWNTRDGATIHEMDRRQVTLYLEERDGQWEVVGHQSRDMGDAQQVDGR
;
A
#
# COMPACT_ATOMS: atom_id res chain seq x y z
N MET A 1 -43.51 40.85 -10.29
CA MET A 1 -44.16 41.34 -9.06
C MET A 1 -43.18 41.12 -7.95
N MET A 2 -42.43 42.15 -7.53
CA MET A 2 -42.66 42.96 -6.33
C MET A 2 -42.46 42.12 -5.06
N ARG A 3 -41.68 42.42 -4.07
CA ARG A 3 -41.05 43.66 -3.55
C ARG A 3 -40.02 43.30 -2.48
N HIS A 4 -38.89 44.02 -2.41
CA HIS A 4 -38.15 44.28 -1.18
C HIS A 4 -38.98 45.13 -0.19
N PRO A 5 -38.61 45.29 1.10
CA PRO A 5 -37.44 45.99 1.60
C PRO A 5 -36.89 45.47 2.95
N LEU A 6 -35.65 45.70 3.35
CA LEU A 6 -34.89 46.86 3.79
C LEU A 6 -34.85 47.08 5.33
N ARG A 7 -33.63 47.27 5.85
CA ARG A 7 -33.19 48.03 7.05
C ARG A 7 -33.36 47.34 8.42
N LEU A 8 -32.43 47.43 9.35
CA LEU A 8 -31.76 48.60 9.96
C LEU A 8 -30.49 48.24 10.72
N ALA A 9 -29.56 49.13 10.77
CA ALA A 9 -28.33 49.22 11.50
C ALA A 9 -28.53 49.73 12.94
N ALA A 10 -27.57 49.40 13.84
CA ALA A 10 -27.15 50.19 15.01
C ALA A 10 -25.88 49.54 15.53
N ALA A 11 -24.71 50.01 15.52
CA ALA A 11 -24.02 51.21 16.01
C ALA A 11 -23.77 51.24 17.54
N LEU A 12 -22.47 51.36 17.83
CA LEU A 12 -21.80 51.90 19.01
C LEU A 12 -21.74 51.04 20.27
N LEU A 13 -20.58 50.76 20.88
CA LEU A 13 -19.82 51.73 21.72
C LEU A 13 -18.42 51.22 22.05
N MET A 14 -17.45 52.12 21.95
CA MET A 14 -16.09 52.07 22.46
C MET A 14 -16.03 51.88 23.97
N CYS A 15 -15.05 51.15 24.48
CA CYS A 15 -14.35 51.48 25.73
C CYS A 15 -12.89 51.04 25.63
N VAL A 16 -12.04 52.04 25.45
CA VAL A 16 -10.57 51.94 25.60
C VAL A 16 -10.25 52.19 27.08
N LEU A 17 -9.49 51.32 27.67
CA LEU A 17 -8.67 51.64 28.87
C LEU A 17 -7.34 50.91 28.80
N PRO A 18 -6.22 51.62 28.88
CA PRO A 18 -4.90 51.01 29.02
C PRO A 18 -4.56 50.87 30.49
N LEU A 19 -4.12 49.68 30.87
CA LEU A 19 -3.35 49.53 32.13
C LEU A 19 -2.00 48.92 31.77
N ALA A 20 -1.00 49.79 31.83
CA ALA A 20 0.39 49.40 31.89
C ALA A 20 0.66 48.76 33.25
N ALA A 21 1.21 47.55 33.25
CA ALA A 21 1.91 46.96 34.37
C ALA A 21 3.16 46.27 33.83
N CYS A 22 4.30 46.89 34.02
CA CYS A 22 5.63 46.29 33.95
C CYS A 22 5.72 45.17 34.98
N GLY A 23 6.12 44.00 34.57
CA GLY A 23 6.47 42.86 35.38
C GLY A 23 7.31 41.90 34.60
N SER A 24 8.62 42.03 34.70
CA SER A 24 9.64 41.13 34.19
C SER A 24 9.46 39.74 34.76
N SER A 25 9.26 38.77 33.86
CA SER A 25 9.67 37.38 34.10
C SER A 25 9.79 36.66 32.75
N ASN A 26 10.99 36.80 32.19
CA ASN A 26 11.42 36.18 30.94
C ASN A 26 11.83 34.71 31.10
N GLU A 27 11.34 34.00 32.11
CA GLU A 27 11.73 32.59 32.33
C GLU A 27 10.60 31.55 32.20
N ALA A 28 9.37 31.98 31.99
CA ALA A 28 8.25 31.04 31.91
C ALA A 28 7.73 30.73 30.49
N GLN A 29 8.33 31.32 29.45
CA GLN A 29 7.88 31.11 28.05
C GLN A 29 8.76 30.18 27.21
N GLN A 30 9.83 29.62 27.79
CA GLN A 30 10.70 28.66 27.06
C GLN A 30 10.37 27.19 27.24
N VAL A 31 9.36 26.84 28.04
CA VAL A 31 9.06 25.42 28.37
C VAL A 31 7.91 24.83 27.52
N PHE A 32 7.21 25.63 26.73
CA PHE A 32 6.08 25.13 25.91
C PHE A 32 6.29 25.18 24.38
N GLN A 33 7.52 25.23 23.94
CA GLN A 33 7.86 25.14 22.53
C GLN A 33 8.66 23.87 22.22
N GLU A 34 8.40 22.82 23.01
CA GLU A 34 8.89 21.49 22.68
C GLU A 34 7.87 20.84 21.73
N ALA A 35 8.20 21.05 20.47
CA ALA A 35 8.00 20.11 19.37
C ALA A 35 6.71 19.28 19.39
N THR A 36 5.62 19.85 18.92
CA THR A 36 4.67 19.04 18.18
C THR A 36 5.30 18.74 16.81
N ALA A 37 6.35 17.94 16.77
CA ALA A 37 6.69 17.22 15.56
C ALA A 37 5.44 16.40 15.23
N SER A 38 4.71 16.78 14.22
CA SER A 38 3.67 15.93 13.66
C SER A 38 4.32 14.57 13.46
N PRO A 39 3.74 13.47 13.97
CA PRO A 39 4.32 12.17 13.76
C PRO A 39 4.47 12.02 12.25
N THR A 40 5.70 11.86 11.79
CA THR A 40 5.98 11.54 10.39
C THR A 40 5.15 10.31 10.09
N ALA A 41 4.22 10.41 9.14
CA ALA A 41 3.38 9.29 8.76
C ALA A 41 4.30 8.11 8.42
N ARG A 42 4.08 6.98 9.10
CA ARG A 42 4.87 5.77 8.89
C ARG A 42 4.78 5.38 7.41
N GLN A 43 5.92 5.12 6.79
CA GLN A 43 5.94 4.63 5.42
C GLN A 43 5.56 3.15 5.40
N LEU A 44 4.77 2.75 4.40
CA LEU A 44 4.43 1.34 4.18
C LEU A 44 5.69 0.50 4.02
N GLY A 45 5.76 -0.64 4.72
CA GLY A 45 6.91 -1.53 4.67
C GLY A 45 8.24 -0.85 4.99
N GLU A 46 8.21 0.19 5.84
CA GLU A 46 9.38 1.03 6.15
C GLU A 46 10.06 1.61 4.89
N GLY A 47 9.29 1.82 3.81
CA GLY A 47 9.78 2.35 2.54
C GLY A 47 10.46 1.34 1.62
N THR A 48 10.34 0.04 1.90
CA THR A 48 10.97 -1.03 1.10
C THR A 48 10.08 -1.54 -0.04
N PHE A 49 8.77 -1.19 -0.04
CA PHE A 49 7.84 -1.70 -1.03
C PHE A 49 8.11 -1.15 -2.43
N ALA A 50 8.00 -2.03 -3.42
CA ALA A 50 7.93 -1.61 -4.80
C ALA A 50 6.70 -0.73 -5.04
N THR A 51 6.85 0.24 -5.92
CA THR A 51 5.77 1.15 -6.35
C THR A 51 5.56 1.03 -7.86
N ALA A 52 4.43 1.49 -8.36
CA ALA A 52 4.14 1.48 -9.79
C ALA A 52 5.18 2.24 -10.63
N ASP A 53 5.84 3.24 -10.03
CA ASP A 53 6.90 4.01 -10.70
C ASP A 53 8.17 3.19 -10.96
N ASN A 54 8.30 2.02 -10.34
CA ASN A 54 9.41 1.10 -10.62
C ASN A 54 9.20 0.29 -11.91
N ALA A 55 7.99 0.29 -12.47
CA ALA A 55 7.68 -0.45 -13.69
C ALA A 55 7.98 0.39 -14.94
N ASP A 56 8.77 -0.17 -15.87
CA ASP A 56 8.78 0.28 -17.25
C ASP A 56 7.56 -0.34 -17.96
N ARG A 57 6.51 0.45 -18.14
CA ARG A 57 5.26 -0.03 -18.76
C ARG A 57 5.36 -0.27 -20.26
N THR A 58 6.47 0.05 -20.89
CA THR A 58 6.74 -0.33 -22.28
C THR A 58 7.34 -1.74 -22.37
N ASP A 59 7.76 -2.30 -21.25
CA ASP A 59 8.32 -3.64 -21.11
C ASP A 59 7.36 -4.54 -20.33
N VAL A 60 6.98 -5.67 -20.95
CA VAL A 60 6.02 -6.62 -20.37
C VAL A 60 6.57 -7.31 -19.13
N ASP A 61 7.85 -7.64 -19.12
CA ASP A 61 8.48 -8.35 -18.02
C ASP A 61 8.64 -7.42 -16.83
N SER A 62 9.09 -6.18 -17.05
CA SER A 62 9.16 -5.15 -16.01
C SER A 62 7.79 -4.87 -15.37
N THR A 63 6.74 -4.69 -16.19
CA THR A 63 5.38 -4.48 -15.69
C THR A 63 4.91 -5.67 -14.85
N ALA A 64 5.17 -6.88 -15.31
CA ALA A 64 4.76 -8.10 -14.61
C ALA A 64 5.51 -8.29 -13.28
N GLU A 65 6.82 -8.11 -13.28
CA GLU A 65 7.69 -8.24 -12.09
C GLU A 65 7.27 -7.28 -11.00
N VAL A 66 7.14 -6.00 -11.33
CA VAL A 66 6.73 -4.98 -10.35
C VAL A 66 5.31 -5.27 -9.83
N THR A 67 4.39 -5.69 -10.71
CA THR A 67 3.05 -6.10 -10.30
C THR A 67 3.10 -7.26 -9.30
N ALA A 68 3.87 -8.31 -9.59
CA ALA A 68 3.99 -9.47 -8.71
C ALA A 68 4.54 -9.08 -7.32
N LEU A 69 5.55 -8.22 -7.27
CA LEU A 69 6.09 -7.68 -6.02
C LEU A 69 5.04 -6.86 -5.25
N MET A 70 4.36 -5.94 -5.93
CA MET A 70 3.37 -5.07 -5.29
C MET A 70 2.18 -5.86 -4.73
N LEU A 71 1.70 -6.90 -5.43
CA LEU A 71 0.60 -7.75 -4.99
C LEU A 71 0.91 -8.51 -3.69
N HIS A 72 2.19 -8.67 -3.34
CA HIS A 72 2.65 -9.39 -2.16
C HIS A 72 3.35 -8.48 -1.14
N SER A 73 3.24 -7.17 -1.31
CA SER A 73 3.78 -6.15 -0.39
C SER A 73 2.70 -5.73 0.60
N TRP A 74 2.64 -6.38 1.75
CA TRP A 74 1.65 -6.13 2.80
C TRP A 74 2.27 -5.50 4.04
N ASP A 75 1.53 -4.59 4.65
CA ASP A 75 1.89 -3.95 5.91
C ASP A 75 0.70 -4.04 6.88
N THR A 76 0.75 -4.98 7.80
CA THR A 76 -0.38 -5.29 8.70
C THR A 76 -0.71 -4.17 9.69
N ALA A 77 0.19 -3.19 9.87
CA ALA A 77 -0.10 -1.99 10.66
C ALA A 77 -1.05 -1.01 9.93
N SER A 78 -1.13 -1.11 8.60
CA SER A 78 -1.91 -0.22 7.75
C SER A 78 -2.97 -0.97 6.94
N ASP A 79 -2.68 -2.20 6.54
CA ASP A 79 -3.51 -3.02 5.68
C ASP A 79 -4.49 -3.84 6.51
N ARG A 80 -5.77 -3.76 6.17
CA ARG A 80 -6.81 -4.56 6.83
C ARG A 80 -6.82 -6.00 6.34
N THR A 81 -6.51 -6.21 5.06
CA THR A 81 -6.47 -7.51 4.40
C THR A 81 -5.37 -7.56 3.35
N GLU A 82 -5.08 -8.75 2.82
CA GLU A 82 -4.17 -8.91 1.67
C GLU A 82 -4.62 -8.12 0.44
N THR A 83 -5.91 -7.82 0.30
CA THR A 83 -6.47 -7.07 -0.83
C THR A 83 -5.94 -5.63 -0.90
N ALA A 84 -5.50 -5.06 0.21
CA ALA A 84 -4.91 -3.72 0.22
C ALA A 84 -3.71 -3.59 -0.74
N ALA A 85 -2.89 -4.63 -0.85
CA ALA A 85 -1.80 -4.68 -1.82
C ALA A 85 -2.30 -4.65 -3.27
N ALA A 86 -3.36 -5.41 -3.59
CA ALA A 86 -3.97 -5.39 -4.92
C ALA A 86 -4.59 -4.01 -5.25
N ILE A 87 -5.18 -3.33 -4.28
CA ILE A 87 -5.71 -1.97 -4.44
C ILE A 87 -4.57 -0.99 -4.76
N ARG A 88 -3.43 -1.09 -4.08
CA ARG A 88 -2.25 -0.25 -4.38
C ARG A 88 -1.68 -0.51 -5.78
N THR A 89 -1.91 -1.71 -6.32
CA THR A 89 -1.41 -2.13 -7.63
C THR A 89 -2.33 -1.72 -8.78
N GLN A 90 -3.51 -1.15 -8.52
CA GLN A 90 -4.52 -0.79 -9.53
C GLN A 90 -3.99 0.06 -10.68
N SER A 91 -2.99 0.91 -10.45
CA SER A 91 -2.39 1.75 -11.49
C SER A 91 -1.62 0.97 -12.58
N LEU A 92 -1.25 -0.28 -12.30
CA LEU A 92 -0.66 -1.21 -13.29
C LEU A 92 -1.70 -2.13 -13.92
N MET A 93 -2.98 -2.00 -13.57
CA MET A 93 -4.06 -2.83 -14.07
C MET A 93 -4.90 -2.08 -15.09
N SER A 94 -5.57 -2.83 -15.97
CA SER A 94 -6.62 -2.27 -16.81
C SER A 94 -7.75 -1.71 -15.94
N PRO A 95 -8.49 -0.68 -16.41
CA PRO A 95 -9.59 -0.10 -15.63
C PRO A 95 -10.62 -1.14 -15.16
N ASP A 96 -10.95 -2.08 -16.03
CA ASP A 96 -11.92 -3.14 -15.74
C ASP A 96 -11.42 -4.07 -14.63
N TRP A 97 -10.14 -4.47 -14.67
CA TRP A 97 -9.57 -5.34 -13.65
C TRP A 97 -9.31 -4.61 -12.34
N ALA A 98 -8.87 -3.37 -12.40
CA ALA A 98 -8.69 -2.51 -11.24
C ALA A 98 -10.00 -2.33 -10.44
N ALA A 99 -11.13 -2.17 -11.12
CA ALA A 99 -12.43 -2.00 -10.48
C ALA A 99 -12.86 -3.22 -9.63
N HIS A 100 -12.30 -4.39 -9.87
CA HIS A 100 -12.56 -5.60 -9.07
C HIS A 100 -11.71 -5.68 -7.80
N GLN A 101 -10.66 -4.87 -7.68
CA GLN A 101 -9.79 -4.86 -6.50
C GLN A 101 -10.40 -3.97 -5.43
N VAL A 102 -11.28 -4.54 -4.62
CA VAL A 102 -11.99 -3.84 -3.55
C VAL A 102 -11.85 -4.60 -2.24
N GLU A 103 -11.71 -3.87 -1.14
CA GLU A 103 -11.66 -4.46 0.19
C GLU A 103 -12.93 -5.27 0.48
N PRO A 104 -12.80 -6.51 0.95
CA PRO A 104 -13.96 -7.31 1.31
C PRO A 104 -14.67 -6.72 2.54
N GLU A 105 -15.99 -6.80 2.55
CA GLU A 105 -16.79 -6.33 3.70
C GLU A 105 -16.42 -7.04 4.99
N ARG A 106 -16.14 -8.34 4.90
CA ARG A 106 -15.74 -9.20 6.02
C ARG A 106 -14.28 -9.61 5.86
N ASN A 107 -13.50 -9.38 6.88
CA ASN A 107 -12.14 -9.89 6.94
C ASN A 107 -12.17 -11.38 7.27
N ALA A 108 -11.71 -12.21 6.34
CA ALA A 108 -11.52 -13.65 6.51
C ALA A 108 -10.01 -14.00 6.58
N ALA A 109 -9.24 -13.18 7.29
CA ALA A 109 -7.80 -13.35 7.41
C ALA A 109 -7.45 -14.74 7.97
N GLY A 110 -6.50 -15.40 7.32
CA GLY A 110 -5.95 -16.68 7.79
C GLY A 110 -5.00 -16.51 8.98
N ALA A 111 -4.64 -17.63 9.60
CA ALA A 111 -3.76 -17.65 10.77
C ALA A 111 -2.41 -16.95 10.52
N PRO A 112 -1.72 -17.12 9.37
CA PRO A 112 -0.45 -16.42 9.09
C PRO A 112 -0.60 -14.89 9.13
N TRP A 113 -1.68 -14.35 8.52
CA TRP A 113 -1.98 -12.93 8.56
C TRP A 113 -2.21 -12.42 9.99
N LEU A 114 -3.01 -13.17 10.77
CA LEU A 114 -3.31 -12.78 12.15
C LEU A 114 -2.06 -12.78 13.03
N THR A 115 -1.16 -13.76 12.84
CA THR A 115 0.14 -13.79 13.52
C THR A 115 0.98 -12.56 13.12
N ALA A 116 1.09 -12.26 11.83
CA ALA A 116 1.82 -11.09 11.36
C ALA A 116 1.23 -9.78 11.93
N ALA A 117 -0.10 -9.67 11.99
CA ALA A 117 -0.79 -8.49 12.48
C ALA A 117 -0.56 -8.24 13.98
N GLN A 118 -0.38 -9.29 14.80
CA GLN A 118 -0.05 -9.14 16.21
C GLN A 118 1.29 -8.43 16.45
N HIS A 119 2.19 -8.47 15.47
CA HIS A 119 3.53 -7.89 15.51
C HIS A 119 3.68 -6.68 14.58
N GLU A 120 2.58 -6.11 14.11
CA GLU A 120 2.58 -5.00 13.13
C GLU A 120 3.56 -5.24 11.96
N SER A 121 3.60 -6.47 11.46
CA SER A 121 4.62 -6.92 10.51
C SER A 121 4.36 -6.40 9.09
N TYR A 122 5.43 -6.31 8.31
CA TYR A 122 5.35 -6.10 6.87
C TYR A 122 6.10 -7.20 6.12
N SER A 123 5.62 -7.50 4.91
CA SER A 123 6.24 -8.52 4.05
C SER A 123 7.41 -7.94 3.28
N THR A 124 8.41 -8.79 2.97
CA THR A 124 9.48 -8.47 2.01
C THR A 124 9.45 -9.52 0.90
N PRO A 125 8.69 -9.25 -0.19
CA PRO A 125 8.57 -10.20 -1.27
C PRO A 125 9.83 -10.22 -2.14
N THR A 126 10.15 -11.42 -2.63
CA THR A 126 11.12 -11.66 -3.69
C THR A 126 10.46 -12.51 -4.77
N ILE A 127 10.90 -12.36 -6.01
CA ILE A 127 10.36 -13.13 -7.13
C ILE A 127 11.41 -14.09 -7.68
N LEU A 128 10.95 -15.27 -8.04
CA LEU A 128 11.73 -16.28 -8.74
C LEU A 128 11.01 -16.62 -10.04
N PRO A 129 11.74 -16.71 -11.17
CA PRO A 129 11.14 -17.13 -12.42
C PRO A 129 10.57 -18.55 -12.30
N VAL A 130 9.37 -18.75 -12.86
CA VAL A 130 8.85 -20.11 -13.01
C VAL A 130 9.45 -20.72 -14.27
N HIS A 131 10.06 -21.89 -14.13
CA HIS A 131 10.58 -22.61 -15.27
C HIS A 131 9.47 -23.37 -16.01
N GLY A 132 9.50 -23.37 -17.33
CA GLY A 132 8.58 -24.07 -18.21
C GLY A 132 7.81 -23.13 -19.14
N ASP A 133 6.85 -23.69 -19.88
CA ASP A 133 6.14 -23.01 -20.98
C ASP A 133 4.99 -22.11 -20.50
N ILE A 134 4.98 -21.68 -19.23
CA ILE A 134 3.91 -20.81 -18.70
C ILE A 134 4.10 -19.37 -19.17
N ASN A 135 5.35 -18.91 -19.26
CA ASN A 135 5.67 -17.56 -19.76
C ASN A 135 5.56 -17.54 -21.27
N GLN A 136 4.52 -16.89 -21.80
CA GLN A 136 4.22 -16.93 -23.22
C GLN A 136 3.79 -15.55 -23.72
N ASP A 137 4.26 -15.20 -24.91
CA ASP A 137 3.70 -14.13 -25.70
C ASP A 137 2.61 -14.75 -26.60
N ILE A 138 1.34 -14.59 -26.20
CA ILE A 138 0.20 -15.19 -26.91
C ILE A 138 -0.06 -14.48 -28.24
N ALA A 139 0.17 -13.17 -28.25
CA ALA A 139 0.02 -12.28 -29.40
C ALA A 139 0.99 -11.09 -29.22
N PRO A 140 1.19 -10.26 -30.26
CA PRO A 140 2.07 -9.09 -30.16
C PRO A 140 1.71 -8.14 -28.99
N ASN A 141 0.45 -8.11 -28.58
CA ASN A 141 -0.07 -7.26 -27.52
C ASN A 141 -0.68 -8.05 -26.36
N ARG A 142 -0.35 -9.34 -26.21
CA ARG A 142 -0.87 -10.20 -25.13
C ARG A 142 0.19 -11.14 -24.62
N ALA A 143 0.34 -11.20 -23.32
CA ALA A 143 1.32 -12.08 -22.68
C ALA A 143 0.78 -12.70 -21.40
N ILE A 144 1.39 -13.83 -21.02
CA ILE A 144 1.26 -14.45 -19.71
C ILE A 144 2.64 -14.45 -19.06
N ARG A 145 2.70 -14.06 -17.80
CA ARG A 145 3.90 -14.13 -16.96
C ARG A 145 3.57 -14.80 -15.64
N ALA A 146 4.41 -15.72 -15.22
CA ALA A 146 4.25 -16.42 -13.96
C ALA A 146 5.54 -16.37 -13.14
N TYR A 147 5.36 -16.12 -11.85
CA TYR A 147 6.44 -16.05 -10.88
C TYR A 147 6.11 -16.88 -9.66
N THR A 148 7.12 -17.42 -9.01
CA THR A 148 7.02 -17.81 -7.62
C THR A 148 7.40 -16.59 -6.79
N VAL A 149 6.49 -16.10 -5.99
CA VAL A 149 6.77 -15.04 -5.02
C VAL A 149 6.97 -15.69 -3.66
N GLU A 150 8.09 -15.40 -3.06
CA GLU A 150 8.42 -15.79 -1.69
C GLU A 150 8.49 -14.54 -0.83
N TRP A 151 8.00 -14.60 0.40
CA TRP A 151 8.09 -13.47 1.33
C TRP A 151 8.37 -13.92 2.74
N ALA A 152 9.11 -13.07 3.45
CA ALA A 152 9.28 -13.15 4.89
C ALA A 152 8.53 -12.01 5.57
N TRP A 153 8.09 -12.23 6.80
CA TRP A 153 7.51 -11.19 7.64
C TRP A 153 8.57 -10.51 8.49
N ASN A 154 8.64 -9.19 8.42
CA ASN A 154 9.49 -8.36 9.27
C ASN A 154 8.63 -7.76 10.37
N THR A 155 8.89 -8.14 11.61
CA THR A 155 8.14 -7.68 12.77
C THR A 155 8.70 -6.36 13.28
N ARG A 156 7.83 -5.47 13.78
CA ARG A 156 8.26 -4.19 14.34
C ARG A 156 8.62 -4.23 15.80
N ASP A 157 8.22 -5.26 16.50
CA ASP A 157 8.52 -5.50 17.93
C ASP A 157 9.73 -6.40 18.17
N GLY A 158 10.38 -6.87 17.10
CA GLY A 158 11.55 -7.76 17.16
C GLY A 158 11.20 -9.23 17.41
N ALA A 159 9.92 -9.61 17.40
CA ALA A 159 9.53 -11.01 17.44
C ALA A 159 10.02 -11.74 16.18
N THR A 160 10.18 -13.04 16.27
CA THR A 160 10.56 -13.86 15.11
C THR A 160 9.34 -14.63 14.62
N ILE A 161 8.94 -14.37 13.38
CA ILE A 161 7.98 -15.19 12.65
C ILE A 161 8.78 -16.02 11.66
N HIS A 162 8.80 -17.34 11.85
CA HIS A 162 9.66 -18.25 11.09
C HIS A 162 9.05 -18.71 9.76
N GLU A 163 7.88 -18.24 9.43
CA GLU A 163 7.19 -18.70 8.23
C GLU A 163 7.63 -17.85 7.03
N MET A 164 8.36 -18.50 6.12
CA MET A 164 8.54 -18.00 4.78
C MET A 164 7.45 -18.64 3.93
N ASP A 165 6.51 -17.82 3.51
CA ASP A 165 5.44 -18.26 2.63
C ASP A 165 5.81 -18.08 1.17
N ARG A 166 5.19 -18.85 0.31
CA ARG A 166 5.37 -18.72 -1.13
C ARG A 166 4.08 -19.00 -1.89
N ARG A 167 3.98 -18.30 -2.99
CA ARG A 167 2.79 -18.34 -3.84
C ARG A 167 3.21 -18.28 -5.31
N GLN A 168 2.61 -19.10 -6.15
CA GLN A 168 2.72 -18.89 -7.59
C GLN A 168 1.69 -17.86 -8.00
N VAL A 169 2.14 -16.79 -8.66
CA VAL A 169 1.27 -15.81 -9.28
C VAL A 169 1.38 -15.90 -10.80
N THR A 170 0.24 -15.91 -11.48
CA THR A 170 0.16 -15.85 -12.94
C THR A 170 -0.54 -14.56 -13.31
N LEU A 171 0.09 -13.76 -14.13
CA LEU A 171 -0.39 -12.48 -14.62
C LEU A 171 -0.76 -12.59 -16.10
N TYR A 172 -1.92 -12.07 -16.44
CA TYR A 172 -2.38 -11.92 -17.81
C TYR A 172 -2.24 -10.45 -18.21
N LEU A 173 -1.49 -10.16 -19.26
CA LEU A 173 -1.14 -8.79 -19.64
C LEU A 173 -1.62 -8.50 -21.07
N GLU A 174 -2.07 -7.27 -21.26
CA GLU A 174 -2.37 -6.70 -22.58
C GLU A 174 -1.66 -5.37 -22.75
N GLU A 175 -1.13 -5.14 -23.96
CA GLU A 175 -0.60 -3.83 -24.33
C GLU A 175 -1.73 -2.98 -24.89
N ARG A 176 -1.83 -1.75 -24.38
CA ARG A 176 -2.76 -0.73 -24.85
C ARG A 176 -2.06 0.62 -24.93
N ASP A 177 -2.12 1.26 -26.07
CA ASP A 177 -1.50 2.56 -26.30
C ASP A 177 0.02 2.60 -25.97
N GLY A 178 0.73 1.50 -26.27
CA GLY A 178 2.17 1.36 -26.01
C GLY A 178 2.53 1.09 -24.55
N GLN A 179 1.55 0.74 -23.71
CA GLN A 179 1.78 0.39 -22.31
C GLN A 179 1.14 -0.94 -21.96
N TRP A 180 1.88 -1.76 -21.23
CA TRP A 180 1.39 -3.03 -20.71
C TRP A 180 0.55 -2.80 -19.45
N GLU A 181 -0.57 -3.50 -19.38
CA GLU A 181 -1.52 -3.49 -18.25
C GLU A 181 -1.89 -4.92 -17.87
N VAL A 182 -2.04 -5.16 -16.57
CA VAL A 182 -2.55 -6.43 -16.07
C VAL A 182 -4.07 -6.45 -16.24
N VAL A 183 -4.57 -7.41 -17.03
CA VAL A 183 -6.00 -7.63 -17.28
C VAL A 183 -6.57 -8.77 -16.44
N GLY A 184 -5.74 -9.46 -15.68
CA GLY A 184 -6.13 -10.53 -14.77
C GLY A 184 -4.93 -11.09 -14.03
N HIS A 185 -5.17 -11.65 -12.84
CA HIS A 185 -4.17 -12.43 -12.15
C HIS A 185 -4.79 -13.60 -11.38
N GLN A 186 -4.00 -14.62 -11.15
CA GLN A 186 -4.35 -15.77 -10.32
C GLN A 186 -3.19 -16.07 -9.38
N SER A 187 -3.51 -16.41 -8.13
CA SER A 187 -2.54 -16.80 -7.12
C SER A 187 -2.87 -18.19 -6.60
N ARG A 188 -1.84 -19.01 -6.40
CA ARG A 188 -1.95 -20.33 -5.83
C ARG A 188 -0.90 -20.52 -4.75
N ASP A 189 -1.33 -20.82 -3.52
CA ASP A 189 -0.43 -21.15 -2.44
C ASP A 189 0.34 -22.44 -2.78
N MET A 190 1.64 -22.42 -2.57
CA MET A 190 2.49 -23.55 -2.90
C MET A 190 2.76 -24.44 -1.67
N GLY A 191 2.23 -24.04 -0.50
CA GLY A 191 2.51 -24.68 0.79
C GLY A 191 3.98 -24.47 1.20
N ASP A 192 4.29 -24.85 2.42
CA ASP A 192 5.67 -24.93 2.87
C ASP A 192 6.45 -25.83 1.90
N ALA A 193 7.63 -25.35 1.49
CA ALA A 193 8.58 -26.22 0.82
C ALA A 193 9.02 -27.26 1.86
N GLN A 194 8.20 -28.28 2.08
CA GLN A 194 8.71 -29.46 2.75
C GLN A 194 9.90 -29.92 1.92
N GLN A 195 11.06 -29.79 2.52
CA GLN A 195 12.27 -30.45 2.09
C GLN A 195 11.88 -31.84 1.60
N VAL A 196 11.95 -32.03 0.29
CA VAL A 196 11.99 -33.37 -0.26
C VAL A 196 13.36 -33.85 0.13
N ASP A 197 13.45 -34.38 1.35
CA ASP A 197 14.60 -35.19 1.78
C ASP A 197 14.71 -36.34 0.79
N GLY A 198 15.74 -36.21 -0.07
CA GLY A 198 16.09 -37.28 -0.99
C GLY A 198 16.33 -38.56 -0.22
N ARG A 199 15.46 -39.52 -0.47
CA ARG A 199 15.76 -40.93 -0.24
C ARG A 199 16.25 -41.57 -1.52
#